data_69af1bff23b4b6d488017b32722e0231
#
_entry.id   69af1bff23b4b6d488017b32722e0231
#
_cell.length_a   1.000
_cell.length_b   1.000
_cell.length_c   1.000
_cell.angle_alpha   90.00
_cell.angle_beta   90.00
_cell.angle_gamma   90.00
#
_symmetry.space_group_name_H-M   'P 1'
#
loop_
_entity.id
_entity.type
_entity.pdbx_description
1 polymer ?
#
loop_
_entity_poly.entity_id
_entity_poly.type
_entity_poly.pdbx_seq_one_letter_code
_entity_poly.pdbx_strand_id
1 'polypeptide(L)'
;IMDAGISDNFGITDAVRFLYAFRDWVSTNTSGVIVLSIRDSPKLTPVSAKPGQSIVDALTQPIASVHNNFENFQDITNDNLVGYARSWFKGSIDRVDIQYMPTSYVPILQKMDSIRQHNARASLSWRLTTREKQGVVETLSTQPNQDALKKLQDIIR
;
A
#
# COMPACT_ATOMS: atom_id res chain seq x y z
N ILE A 1 8.75 -19.01 13.40
CA ILE A 1 7.81 -18.70 12.30
C ILE A 1 7.44 -17.24 12.52
N MET A 2 7.74 -16.40 11.54
CA MET A 2 7.45 -14.96 11.59
C MET A 2 6.18 -14.70 10.78
N ASP A 3 5.32 -13.81 11.26
CA ASP A 3 4.10 -13.41 10.57
C ASP A 3 4.45 -12.80 9.20
N ALA A 4 3.74 -13.21 8.15
CA ALA A 4 3.90 -12.68 6.80
C ALA A 4 3.72 -11.16 6.75
N GLY A 5 2.81 -10.60 7.56
CA GLY A 5 2.62 -9.16 7.70
C GLY A 5 3.87 -8.40 8.16
N ILE A 6 4.80 -9.07 8.86
CA ILE A 6 6.07 -8.47 9.26
C ILE A 6 7.10 -8.54 8.12
N SER A 7 7.08 -9.60 7.31
CA SER A 7 8.11 -9.83 6.29
C SER A 7 7.74 -9.25 4.92
N ASP A 8 6.51 -9.40 4.49
CA ASP A 8 6.00 -8.94 3.19
C ASP A 8 4.47 -8.74 3.25
N ASN A 9 4.03 -7.70 3.95
CA ASN A 9 2.61 -7.43 4.19
C ASN A 9 1.78 -7.27 2.91
N PHE A 10 2.43 -6.86 1.83
CA PHE A 10 1.76 -6.58 0.55
C PHE A 10 2.04 -7.62 -0.53
N GLY A 11 2.82 -8.67 -0.24
CA GLY A 11 3.16 -9.74 -1.18
C GLY A 11 4.01 -9.28 -2.38
N ILE A 12 4.59 -8.09 -2.33
CA ILE A 12 5.38 -7.51 -3.43
C ILE A 12 6.70 -8.25 -3.62
N THR A 13 7.33 -8.65 -2.52
CA THR A 13 8.60 -9.41 -2.57
C THR A 13 8.39 -10.74 -3.29
N ASP A 14 7.33 -11.46 -2.97
CA ASP A 14 7.02 -12.74 -3.60
C ASP A 14 6.56 -12.57 -5.04
N ALA A 15 5.80 -11.51 -5.36
CA ALA A 15 5.45 -11.18 -6.74
C ALA A 15 6.69 -10.91 -7.61
N VAL A 16 7.67 -10.16 -7.10
CA VAL A 16 8.92 -9.88 -7.82
C VAL A 16 9.79 -11.15 -7.94
N ARG A 17 9.85 -11.99 -6.92
CA ARG A 17 10.53 -13.31 -6.99
C ARG A 17 9.90 -14.22 -8.03
N PHE A 18 8.58 -14.29 -8.07
CA PHE A 18 7.84 -15.03 -9.10
C PHE A 18 8.17 -14.49 -10.49
N LEU A 19 8.09 -13.18 -10.68
CA LEU A 19 8.43 -12.55 -11.96
C LEU A 19 9.88 -12.85 -12.37
N TYR A 20 10.82 -12.82 -11.43
CA TYR A 20 12.23 -13.16 -11.71
C TYR A 20 12.40 -14.61 -12.16
N ALA A 21 11.72 -15.55 -11.47
CA ALA A 21 11.81 -16.97 -11.81
C ALA A 21 11.23 -17.27 -13.20
N PHE A 22 10.17 -16.58 -13.60
CA PHE A 22 9.47 -16.79 -14.88
C PHE A 22 9.75 -15.70 -15.92
N ARG A 23 10.74 -14.82 -15.72
CA ARG A 23 10.99 -13.62 -16.52
C ARG A 23 11.09 -13.87 -18.02
N ASP A 24 11.75 -14.94 -18.42
CA ASP A 24 11.96 -15.25 -19.83
C ASP A 24 10.66 -15.70 -20.50
N TRP A 25 9.87 -16.51 -19.80
CA TRP A 25 8.57 -16.94 -20.28
C TRP A 25 7.57 -15.77 -20.34
N VAL A 26 7.49 -14.97 -19.28
CA VAL A 26 6.58 -13.81 -19.21
C VAL A 26 6.93 -12.78 -20.30
N SER A 27 8.21 -12.44 -20.45
CA SER A 27 8.64 -11.45 -21.45
C SER A 27 8.45 -11.92 -22.91
N THR A 28 8.38 -13.24 -23.14
CA THR A 28 8.14 -13.79 -24.47
C THR A 28 6.66 -13.90 -24.80
N ASN A 29 5.81 -14.13 -23.80
CA ASN A 29 4.40 -14.48 -23.99
C ASN A 29 3.42 -13.36 -23.60
N THR A 30 3.91 -12.26 -23.06
CA THR A 30 3.06 -11.12 -22.64
C THR A 30 3.65 -9.79 -23.09
N SER A 31 2.81 -8.76 -23.20
CA SER A 31 3.23 -7.39 -23.54
C SER A 31 3.82 -6.65 -22.33
N GLY A 32 3.59 -7.14 -21.11
CA GLY A 32 4.06 -6.52 -19.87
C GLY A 32 3.43 -7.14 -18.66
N VAL A 33 3.69 -6.56 -17.50
CA VAL A 33 3.23 -7.02 -16.19
C VAL A 33 2.55 -5.87 -15.44
N ILE A 34 1.39 -6.14 -14.87
CA ILE A 34 0.72 -5.23 -13.95
C ILE A 34 0.78 -5.83 -12.56
N VAL A 35 1.44 -5.13 -11.63
CA VAL A 35 1.41 -5.46 -10.21
C VAL A 35 0.23 -4.72 -9.58
N LEU A 36 -0.87 -5.43 -9.38
CA LEU A 36 -2.05 -4.90 -8.71
C LEU A 36 -1.95 -5.16 -7.21
N SER A 37 -1.79 -4.11 -6.42
CA SER A 37 -1.74 -4.17 -4.96
C SER A 37 -3.08 -3.69 -4.40
N ILE A 38 -3.75 -4.55 -3.62
CA ILE A 38 -4.98 -4.21 -2.92
C ILE A 38 -4.64 -4.07 -1.44
N ARG A 39 -4.80 -2.87 -0.90
CA ARG A 39 -4.33 -2.50 0.43
C ARG A 39 -5.50 -2.27 1.38
N ASP A 40 -5.34 -2.71 2.61
CA ASP A 40 -6.26 -2.44 3.72
C ASP A 40 -6.04 -1.07 4.37
N SER A 41 -5.02 -0.34 3.91
CA SER A 41 -4.62 0.97 4.45
C SER A 41 -4.12 1.90 3.35
N PRO A 42 -4.21 3.24 3.54
CA PRO A 42 -3.62 4.19 2.62
C PRO A 42 -2.10 4.04 2.56
N LYS A 43 -1.53 4.22 1.38
CA LYS A 43 -0.09 4.37 1.22
C LYS A 43 0.30 5.73 1.79
N LEU A 44 1.11 5.72 2.84
CA LEU A 44 1.57 6.95 3.45
C LEU A 44 2.62 7.58 2.52
N THR A 45 2.37 8.84 2.10
CA THR A 45 3.42 9.63 1.47
C THR A 45 4.53 9.88 2.49
N PRO A 46 5.81 9.84 2.09
CA PRO A 46 6.91 10.18 3.00
C PRO A 46 6.60 11.51 3.67
N VAL A 47 6.50 11.51 4.99
CA VAL A 47 6.32 12.75 5.74
C VAL A 47 7.59 13.54 5.53
N SER A 48 7.50 14.63 4.77
CA SER A 48 8.57 15.63 4.74
C SER A 48 8.82 16.04 6.18
N ALA A 49 10.01 15.75 6.70
CA ALA A 49 10.40 16.12 8.05
C ALA A 49 10.11 17.62 8.21
N LYS A 50 9.14 17.97 9.07
CA LYS A 50 8.88 19.38 9.39
C LYS A 50 10.12 19.90 10.09
N PRO A 51 10.79 20.94 9.57
CA PRO A 51 11.91 21.54 10.26
C PRO A 51 11.39 22.07 11.59
N GLY A 52 11.89 21.55 12.72
CA GLY A 52 11.55 22.01 14.06
C GLY A 52 10.96 20.99 15.03
N GLN A 53 10.75 19.72 14.62
CA GLN A 53 10.41 18.69 15.62
C GLN A 53 11.66 18.26 16.39
N SER A 54 11.60 18.44 17.72
CA SER A 54 12.65 18.00 18.63
C SER A 54 12.78 16.46 18.56
N ILE A 55 14.05 15.98 18.59
CA ILE A 55 14.38 14.55 18.71
C ILE A 55 13.71 13.92 19.95
N VAL A 56 13.43 14.71 20.97
CA VAL A 56 12.77 14.31 22.22
C VAL A 56 11.29 13.94 21.97
N ASP A 57 10.58 14.64 21.08
CA ASP A 57 9.19 14.32 20.74
C ASP A 57 9.09 13.01 19.95
N ALA A 58 10.11 12.65 19.17
CA ALA A 58 10.19 11.40 18.46
C ALA A 58 10.45 10.19 19.38
N LEU A 59 11.12 10.40 20.51
CA LEU A 59 11.45 9.33 21.50
C LEU A 59 10.32 9.06 22.48
N THR A 60 9.38 9.98 22.66
CA THR A 60 8.27 9.86 23.63
C THR A 60 6.97 9.34 23.00
N GLN A 61 6.90 9.16 21.68
CA GLN A 61 5.74 8.55 21.03
C GLN A 61 5.83 7.01 21.13
N PRO A 62 4.86 6.36 21.79
CA PRO A 62 4.94 4.93 22.05
C PRO A 62 4.70 4.10 20.78
N ILE A 63 5.06 2.86 20.88
CA ILE A 63 4.92 1.68 19.99
C ILE A 63 4.04 1.83 18.71
N ALA A 64 2.98 2.63 18.71
CA ALA A 64 2.17 2.94 17.54
C ALA A 64 2.96 3.66 16.43
N SER A 65 3.98 4.45 16.77
CA SER A 65 4.87 5.09 15.79
C SER A 65 5.80 4.08 15.12
N VAL A 66 6.13 3.00 15.82
CA VAL A 66 6.98 1.93 15.28
C VAL A 66 6.22 1.17 14.19
N HIS A 67 4.95 0.88 14.40
CA HIS A 67 4.11 0.19 13.40
C HIS A 67 3.93 1.02 12.13
N ASN A 68 3.59 2.30 12.28
CA ASN A 68 3.44 3.21 11.14
C ASN A 68 4.77 3.43 10.39
N ASN A 69 5.90 3.49 11.10
CA ASN A 69 7.22 3.59 10.49
C ASN A 69 7.60 2.29 9.77
N PHE A 70 7.15 1.14 10.26
CA PHE A 70 7.41 -0.14 9.64
C PHE A 70 6.64 -0.30 8.31
N GLU A 71 5.36 0.08 8.25
CA GLU A 71 4.58 0.10 7.00
C GLU A 71 5.22 1.06 5.97
N ASN A 72 5.67 2.25 6.40
CA ASN A 72 6.38 3.17 5.53
C ASN A 72 7.69 2.60 4.99
N PHE A 73 8.45 1.92 5.85
CA PHE A 73 9.69 1.26 5.43
C PHE A 73 9.42 0.16 4.42
N GLN A 74 8.38 -0.64 4.64
CA GLN A 74 7.96 -1.66 3.66
C GLN A 74 7.53 -1.03 2.34
N ASP A 75 6.78 0.08 2.37
CA ASP A 75 6.35 0.77 1.15
C ASP A 75 7.56 1.27 0.33
N ILE A 76 8.53 1.90 0.98
CA ILE A 76 9.76 2.37 0.31
C ILE A 76 10.56 1.18 -0.25
N THR A 77 10.68 0.11 0.52
CA THR A 77 11.39 -1.10 0.10
C THR A 77 10.70 -1.75 -1.10
N ASN A 78 9.37 -1.85 -1.07
CA ASN A 78 8.58 -2.40 -2.15
C ASN A 78 8.65 -1.55 -3.42
N ASP A 79 8.64 -0.22 -3.30
CA ASP A 79 8.80 0.69 -4.43
C ASP A 79 10.19 0.53 -5.08
N ASN A 80 11.23 0.43 -4.26
CA ASN A 80 12.59 0.17 -4.74
C ASN A 80 12.71 -1.19 -5.41
N LEU A 81 12.06 -2.22 -4.86
CA LEU A 81 12.08 -3.58 -5.41
C LEU A 81 11.39 -3.65 -6.78
N VAL A 82 10.25 -3.01 -6.94
CA VAL A 82 9.58 -2.88 -8.26
C VAL A 82 10.42 -2.04 -9.21
N GLY A 83 11.05 -0.96 -8.72
CA GLY A 83 11.99 -0.16 -9.49
C GLY A 83 13.18 -0.99 -9.99
N TYR A 84 13.75 -1.83 -9.12
CA TYR A 84 14.81 -2.75 -9.48
C TYR A 84 14.34 -3.81 -10.49
N ALA A 85 13.12 -4.33 -10.34
CA ALA A 85 12.58 -5.30 -11.28
C ALA A 85 12.51 -4.76 -12.72
N ARG A 86 12.23 -3.48 -12.89
CA ARG A 86 12.25 -2.80 -14.20
C ARG A 86 13.62 -2.77 -14.86
N SER A 87 14.72 -2.90 -14.11
CA SER A 87 16.07 -2.86 -14.66
C SER A 87 16.48 -4.15 -15.38
N TRP A 88 15.88 -5.28 -15.03
CA TRP A 88 16.23 -6.59 -15.61
C TRP A 88 15.08 -7.24 -16.40
N PHE A 89 13.84 -6.78 -16.24
CA PHE A 89 12.71 -7.31 -16.99
C PHE A 89 12.65 -6.65 -18.38
N LYS A 90 12.45 -7.43 -19.43
CA LYS A 90 12.47 -6.95 -20.83
C LYS A 90 11.15 -6.31 -21.29
N GLY A 91 10.11 -6.34 -20.47
CA GLY A 91 8.80 -5.72 -20.76
C GLY A 91 8.49 -4.54 -19.85
N SER A 92 7.30 -3.97 -19.98
CA SER A 92 6.81 -2.98 -19.02
C SER A 92 6.44 -3.65 -17.69
N ILE A 93 6.71 -2.97 -16.58
CA ILE A 93 6.16 -3.31 -15.27
C ILE A 93 5.44 -2.08 -14.76
N ASP A 94 4.12 -2.19 -14.66
CA ASP A 94 3.27 -1.17 -14.11
C ASP A 94 2.76 -1.58 -12.73
N ARG A 95 2.64 -0.61 -11.82
CA ARG A 95 2.07 -0.82 -10.51
C ARG A 95 0.80 0.01 -10.36
N VAL A 96 -0.25 -0.63 -9.85
CA VAL A 96 -1.53 -0.01 -9.51
C VAL A 96 -1.88 -0.39 -8.08
N ASP A 97 -2.09 0.61 -7.23
CA ASP A 97 -2.45 0.42 -5.83
C ASP A 97 -3.92 0.83 -5.62
N ILE A 98 -4.77 -0.11 -5.22
CA ILE A 98 -6.13 0.14 -4.74
C ILE A 98 -6.08 0.15 -3.21
N GLN A 99 -6.54 1.24 -2.59
CA GLN A 99 -6.32 1.48 -1.17
C GLN A 99 -7.65 1.60 -0.43
N TYR A 100 -7.77 0.98 0.73
CA TYR A 100 -8.91 1.21 1.61
C TYR A 100 -8.80 2.59 2.26
N MET A 101 -9.68 3.50 1.86
CA MET A 101 -9.74 4.88 2.33
C MET A 101 -11.20 5.28 2.58
N PRO A 102 -11.83 4.85 3.68
CA PRO A 102 -13.20 5.25 3.97
C PRO A 102 -13.31 6.78 4.09
N THR A 103 -14.36 7.36 3.52
CA THR A 103 -14.56 8.83 3.44
C THR A 103 -14.58 9.50 4.81
N SER A 104 -14.97 8.78 5.86
CA SER A 104 -14.85 9.23 7.24
C SER A 104 -13.42 9.37 7.75
N TYR A 105 -12.44 8.91 6.97
CA TYR A 105 -11.03 8.86 7.36
C TYR A 105 -10.25 10.12 6.96
N VAL A 106 -10.62 10.76 5.86
CA VAL A 106 -9.86 11.87 5.26
C VAL A 106 -9.76 13.12 6.15
N PRO A 107 -10.81 13.58 6.86
CA PRO A 107 -10.70 14.70 7.79
C PRO A 107 -10.02 14.33 9.12
N ILE A 108 -9.99 13.04 9.43
CA ILE A 108 -9.56 12.50 10.73
C ILE A 108 -8.05 12.28 10.74
N LEU A 109 -7.44 11.95 9.61
CA LEU A 109 -5.98 11.78 9.46
C LEU A 109 -5.19 13.05 9.82
N GLN A 110 -5.81 14.22 9.70
CA GLN A 110 -5.17 15.49 10.06
C GLN A 110 -5.24 15.84 11.54
N LYS A 111 -6.06 15.16 12.35
CA LYS A 111 -6.41 15.58 13.72
C LYS A 111 -6.38 14.52 14.81
N MET A 112 -6.04 13.25 14.55
CA MET A 112 -6.31 12.20 15.55
C MET A 112 -5.09 11.37 15.96
N ASP A 113 -5.05 11.12 17.29
CA ASP A 113 -4.19 10.15 17.96
C ASP A 113 -4.34 8.74 17.38
N SER A 114 -3.23 8.00 17.34
CA SER A 114 -3.08 6.65 16.76
C SER A 114 -4.14 5.62 17.22
N ILE A 115 -4.71 5.78 18.42
CA ILE A 115 -5.74 4.89 18.97
C ILE A 115 -7.07 4.98 18.19
N ARG A 116 -7.42 6.16 17.69
CA ARG A 116 -8.66 6.36 16.92
C ARG A 116 -8.53 5.95 15.46
N GLN A 117 -7.32 5.98 14.91
CA GLN A 117 -7.03 5.46 13.57
C GLN A 117 -7.26 3.93 13.52
N HIS A 118 -6.92 3.21 14.58
CA HIS A 118 -7.14 1.77 14.66
C HIS A 118 -8.64 1.39 14.63
N ASN A 119 -9.50 2.21 15.24
CA ASN A 119 -10.96 1.99 15.28
C ASN A 119 -11.68 2.38 13.96
N ALA A 120 -11.02 3.06 13.04
CA ALA A 120 -11.57 3.42 11.74
C ALA A 120 -11.29 2.38 10.65
N ARG A 121 -10.37 1.43 10.89
CA ARG A 121 -10.07 0.33 9.97
C ARG A 121 -11.20 -0.71 10.01
N ALA A 122 -11.52 -1.28 8.85
CA ALA A 122 -12.37 -2.45 8.80
C ALA A 122 -11.71 -3.60 9.58
N SER A 123 -12.50 -4.41 10.27
CA SER A 123 -11.94 -5.56 11.00
C SER A 123 -11.33 -6.54 10.02
N LEU A 124 -10.18 -7.13 10.36
CA LEU A 124 -9.56 -8.25 9.62
C LEU A 124 -10.37 -9.54 9.81
N SER A 125 -11.69 -9.45 9.70
CA SER A 125 -12.61 -10.56 9.89
C SER A 125 -13.18 -11.00 8.54
N TRP A 126 -13.41 -12.30 8.41
CA TRP A 126 -14.13 -12.87 7.27
C TRP A 126 -15.58 -12.39 7.17
N ARG A 127 -16.10 -11.73 8.19
CA ARG A 127 -17.45 -11.19 8.26
C ARG A 127 -17.41 -9.71 8.52
N LEU A 128 -17.59 -8.94 7.46
CA LEU A 128 -17.72 -7.49 7.55
C LEU A 128 -19.17 -7.11 7.94
N THR A 129 -19.30 -6.14 8.81
CA THR A 129 -20.58 -5.48 9.10
C THR A 129 -21.08 -4.72 7.88
N THR A 130 -22.36 -4.39 7.84
CA THR A 130 -22.94 -3.59 6.74
C THR A 130 -22.23 -2.25 6.57
N ARG A 131 -21.85 -1.59 7.67
CA ARG A 131 -21.11 -0.32 7.65
C ARG A 131 -19.71 -0.49 7.05
N GLU A 132 -19.00 -1.55 7.40
CA GLU A 132 -17.66 -1.83 6.84
C GLU A 132 -17.74 -2.14 5.34
N LYS A 133 -18.75 -2.92 4.92
CA LYS A 133 -19.00 -3.19 3.48
C LYS A 133 -19.27 -1.90 2.71
N GLN A 134 -20.08 -1.02 3.27
CA GLN A 134 -20.36 0.30 2.68
C GLN A 134 -19.08 1.13 2.58
N GLY A 135 -18.25 1.16 3.63
CA GLY A 135 -16.95 1.85 3.61
C GLY A 135 -16.00 1.30 2.54
N VAL A 136 -16.00 -0.01 2.29
CA VAL A 136 -15.22 -0.61 1.19
C VAL A 136 -15.71 -0.11 -0.18
N VAL A 137 -17.04 -0.06 -0.38
CA VAL A 137 -17.62 0.42 -1.65
C VAL A 137 -17.33 1.92 -1.85
N GLU A 138 -17.53 2.73 -0.82
CA GLU A 138 -17.26 4.18 -0.84
C GLU A 138 -15.80 4.49 -1.14
N THR A 139 -14.89 3.63 -0.68
CA THR A 139 -13.45 3.73 -0.94
C THR A 139 -13.11 3.80 -2.43
N LEU A 140 -13.83 3.08 -3.28
CA LEU A 140 -13.61 3.10 -4.73
C LEU A 140 -13.88 4.48 -5.36
N SER A 141 -14.73 5.28 -4.73
CA SER A 141 -15.07 6.64 -5.20
C SER A 141 -14.03 7.70 -4.80
N THR A 142 -13.03 7.35 -3.99
CA THR A 142 -11.97 8.28 -3.61
C THR A 142 -11.05 8.60 -4.78
N GLN A 143 -10.55 9.84 -4.84
CA GLN A 143 -9.71 10.29 -5.95
C GLN A 143 -8.51 9.37 -6.23
N PRO A 144 -7.71 8.93 -5.23
CA PRO A 144 -6.58 8.04 -5.48
C PRO A 144 -6.98 6.70 -6.12
N ASN A 145 -8.13 6.14 -5.74
CA ASN A 145 -8.62 4.90 -6.33
C ASN A 145 -9.20 5.11 -7.73
N GLN A 146 -9.86 6.23 -7.98
CA GLN A 146 -10.32 6.59 -9.33
C GLN A 146 -9.13 6.78 -10.29
N ASP A 147 -8.06 7.44 -9.85
CA ASP A 147 -6.84 7.60 -10.63
C ASP A 147 -6.16 6.24 -10.90
N ALA A 148 -6.14 5.35 -9.88
CA ALA A 148 -5.63 3.99 -10.02
C ALA A 148 -6.44 3.16 -11.03
N LEU A 149 -7.77 3.23 -10.97
CA LEU A 149 -8.65 2.54 -11.91
C LEU A 149 -8.49 3.07 -13.34
N LYS A 150 -8.38 4.39 -13.50
CA LYS A 150 -8.11 5.01 -14.80
C LYS A 150 -6.78 4.55 -15.37
N LYS A 151 -5.72 4.57 -14.54
CA LYS A 151 -4.42 4.05 -14.93
C LYS A 151 -4.49 2.59 -15.40
N LEU A 152 -5.21 1.74 -14.64
CA LEU A 152 -5.42 0.35 -15.02
C LEU A 152 -6.13 0.20 -16.37
N GLN A 153 -7.16 1.00 -16.63
CA GLN A 153 -7.87 1.01 -17.89
C GLN A 153 -6.97 1.44 -19.07
N ASP A 154 -6.12 2.44 -18.84
CA ASP A 154 -5.21 2.95 -19.88
C ASP A 154 -4.10 1.93 -20.23
N ILE A 155 -3.68 1.09 -19.27
CA ILE A 155 -2.68 0.03 -19.52
C ILE A 155 -3.26 -1.17 -20.27
N ILE A 156 -4.55 -1.50 -20.04
CA ILE A 156 -5.19 -2.69 -20.63
C ILE A 156 -5.68 -2.43 -22.08
N ARG A 157 -5.82 -1.18 -22.47
CA ARG A 157 -6.18 -0.80 -23.87
C ARG A 157 -5.03 -0.94 -24.81
#